data_83f33eacf4a61e0210ccbe1467ed2c22
#
_entry.id   83f33eacf4a61e0210ccbe1467ed2c22
#
_cell.length_a   1.000
_cell.length_b   1.000
_cell.length_c   1.000
_cell.angle_alpha   90.00
_cell.angle_beta   90.00
_cell.angle_gamma   90.00
#
_symmetry.space_group_name_H-M   'P 1'
#
loop_
_entity.id
_entity.type
_entity.pdbx_description
1 polymer ?
#
loop_
_entity_poly.entity_id
_entity_poly.type
_entity_poly.pdbx_seq_one_letter_code
_entity_poly.pdbx_strand_id
1 'polypeptide(L)'
;LSGSAIYLSLAHHRIVEPGQSDLTATPLTYAVGAVAYLLITFVVTFFTAALVAGAREGLLGGHPTLGSSFGVAYRRLGPIFLWSLLTGTVGLVLNAIQNRAGFLGAIMVRLIGMAWQIVTWLAVPVIVVEATGPITSLKRSAGLFRQTWGENLIGQVGFGLIGLLFMVPGLIIAGLLAVTQPVAGLVVGGIWIAVVSVVTSTLSGIFRTARYQFAAGEPVPPQFAPSELSGAFKSRKSGR
;
A
#
# COMPACT_ATOMS: atom_id res chain seq x y z
N LEU A 1 0.81 7.14 0.41
CA LEU A 1 2.12 7.66 0.81
C LEU A 1 2.64 6.73 1.87
N SER A 2 3.53 5.83 1.46
CA SER A 2 4.12 4.81 2.32
C SER A 2 5.02 5.47 3.36
N GLY A 3 4.98 4.98 4.62
CA GLY A 3 5.80 5.46 5.74
C GLY A 3 7.31 5.53 5.48
N SER A 4 7.79 4.96 4.37
CA SER A 4 9.16 5.05 3.89
C SER A 4 9.61 6.48 3.53
N ALA A 5 8.70 7.33 3.02
CA ALA A 5 9.02 8.72 2.70
C ALA A 5 9.25 9.56 3.98
N ILE A 6 8.54 9.24 5.05
CA ILE A 6 8.68 9.92 6.35
C ILE A 6 9.99 9.52 7.01
N TYR A 7 10.37 8.24 6.94
CA TYR A 7 11.61 7.75 7.54
C TYR A 7 12.86 8.34 6.87
N LEU A 8 12.83 8.46 5.53
CA LEU A 8 13.94 9.06 4.77
C LEU A 8 13.99 10.58 4.90
N SER A 9 12.85 11.27 5.11
CA SER A 9 12.83 12.71 5.34
C SER A 9 13.32 13.07 6.75
N LEU A 10 13.01 12.23 7.76
CA LEU A 10 13.53 12.40 9.12
C LEU A 10 15.05 12.15 9.19
N ALA A 11 15.57 11.25 8.37
CA ALA A 11 17.01 11.02 8.26
C ALA A 11 17.74 12.18 7.54
N HIS A 12 17.02 13.04 6.82
CA HIS A 12 17.59 14.18 6.09
C HIS A 12 17.48 15.51 6.83
N HIS A 13 16.59 15.65 7.80
CA HIS A 13 16.57 16.82 8.71
C HIS A 13 17.55 16.58 9.86
N ARG A 14 18.76 17.07 9.68
CA ARG A 14 19.74 17.26 10.74
C ARG A 14 19.15 18.12 11.85
N ILE A 15 18.85 17.52 12.97
CA ILE A 15 18.96 18.22 14.24
C ILE A 15 20.45 18.13 14.61
N VAL A 16 21.26 19.06 14.12
CA VAL A 16 22.66 19.18 14.52
C VAL A 16 22.69 19.83 15.87
N GLU A 17 22.75 19.03 16.91
CA GLU A 17 23.26 19.49 18.21
C GLU A 17 24.79 19.62 18.10
N PRO A 18 25.38 20.77 18.53
CA PRO A 18 26.84 20.91 18.53
C PRO A 18 27.44 19.99 19.59
N GLY A 19 27.99 18.86 19.16
CA GLY A 19 28.65 17.91 20.06
C GLY A 19 28.38 16.42 19.77
N GLN A 20 27.46 16.07 18.89
CA GLN A 20 27.31 14.68 18.43
C GLN A 20 28.20 14.41 17.23
N SER A 21 29.08 13.41 17.41
CA SER A 21 29.93 12.85 16.37
C SER A 21 29.16 12.74 15.06
N ASP A 22 29.67 13.36 14.01
CA ASP A 22 29.27 13.16 12.62
C ASP A 22 29.14 11.64 12.38
N LEU A 23 27.93 11.13 12.39
CA LEU A 23 27.64 9.86 11.77
C LEU A 23 27.82 10.09 10.27
N THR A 24 29.08 10.18 9.84
CA THR A 24 29.43 10.16 8.43
C THR A 24 28.75 8.90 7.89
N ALA A 25 27.79 9.13 7.00
CA ALA A 25 27.01 8.04 6.40
C ALA A 25 28.00 7.16 5.60
N THR A 26 28.55 6.18 6.30
CA THR A 26 29.50 5.23 5.72
C THR A 26 28.75 4.33 4.72
N PRO A 27 29.43 3.75 3.73
CA PRO A 27 28.83 2.76 2.85
C PRO A 27 28.08 1.66 3.62
N LEU A 28 28.57 1.30 4.82
CA LEU A 28 27.91 0.33 5.70
C LEU A 28 26.54 0.83 6.19
N THR A 29 26.42 2.10 6.56
CA THR A 29 25.14 2.68 7.00
C THR A 29 24.09 2.63 5.89
N TYR A 30 24.49 2.93 4.64
CA TYR A 30 23.58 2.80 3.49
C TYR A 30 23.22 1.34 3.21
N ALA A 31 24.15 0.41 3.32
CA ALA A 31 23.89 -1.02 3.14
C ALA A 31 22.91 -1.55 4.19
N VAL A 32 23.13 -1.23 5.47
CA VAL A 32 22.22 -1.59 6.58
C VAL A 32 20.83 -0.98 6.37
N GLY A 33 20.77 0.29 6.00
CA GLY A 33 19.49 0.97 5.70
C GLY A 33 18.73 0.32 4.54
N ALA A 34 19.43 -0.06 3.47
CA ALA A 34 18.83 -0.75 2.33
C ALA A 34 18.31 -2.14 2.71
N VAL A 35 19.07 -2.92 3.49
CA VAL A 35 18.62 -4.23 3.98
C VAL A 35 17.40 -4.09 4.88
N ALA A 36 17.42 -3.15 5.84
CA ALA A 36 16.29 -2.87 6.70
C ALA A 36 15.03 -2.47 5.90
N TYR A 37 15.20 -1.62 4.89
CA TYR A 37 14.11 -1.24 3.99
C TYR A 37 13.51 -2.43 3.23
N LEU A 38 14.36 -3.32 2.69
CA LEU A 38 13.90 -4.53 2.01
C LEU A 38 13.17 -5.48 2.95
N LEU A 39 13.65 -5.64 4.19
CA LEU A 39 12.98 -6.45 5.21
C LEU A 39 11.61 -5.87 5.57
N ILE A 40 11.51 -4.56 5.79
CA ILE A 40 10.24 -3.88 6.05
C ILE A 40 9.28 -4.07 4.87
N THR A 41 9.78 -3.92 3.63
CA THR A 41 8.98 -4.13 2.42
C THR A 41 8.44 -5.56 2.35
N PHE A 42 9.26 -6.55 2.71
CA PHE A 42 8.83 -7.94 2.77
C PHE A 42 7.75 -8.15 3.84
N VAL A 43 7.95 -7.65 5.05
CA VAL A 43 6.97 -7.77 6.14
C VAL A 43 5.63 -7.16 5.73
N VAL A 44 5.64 -5.93 5.20
CA VAL A 44 4.41 -5.25 4.74
C VAL A 44 3.72 -6.05 3.63
N THR A 45 4.49 -6.58 2.66
CA THR A 45 3.93 -7.38 1.57
C THR A 45 3.34 -8.69 2.09
N PHE A 46 3.99 -9.35 3.05
CA PHE A 46 3.50 -10.58 3.66
C PHE A 46 2.17 -10.38 4.39
N PHE A 47 2.07 -9.34 5.23
CA PHE A 47 0.80 -9.02 5.91
C PHE A 47 -0.30 -8.59 4.92
N THR A 48 0.06 -7.88 3.85
CA THR A 48 -0.88 -7.54 2.79
C THR A 48 -1.38 -8.80 2.09
N ALA A 49 -0.52 -9.77 1.82
CA ALA A 49 -0.91 -11.06 1.24
C ALA A 49 -1.84 -11.86 2.16
N ALA A 50 -1.57 -11.89 3.46
CA ALA A 50 -2.45 -12.51 4.45
C ALA A 50 -3.82 -11.81 4.50
N LEU A 51 -3.85 -10.48 4.47
CA LEU A 51 -5.09 -9.70 4.40
C LEU A 51 -5.91 -10.03 3.13
N VAL A 52 -5.26 -10.09 1.97
CA VAL A 52 -5.91 -10.44 0.69
C VAL A 52 -6.48 -11.85 0.75
N ALA A 53 -5.75 -12.81 1.35
CA ALA A 53 -6.22 -14.19 1.51
C ALA A 53 -7.49 -14.26 2.38
N GLY A 54 -7.48 -13.60 3.53
CA GLY A 54 -8.64 -13.54 4.42
C GLY A 54 -9.83 -12.78 3.80
N ALA A 55 -9.56 -11.67 3.12
CA ALA A 55 -10.59 -10.93 2.41
C ALA A 55 -11.25 -11.77 1.31
N ARG A 56 -10.46 -12.54 0.55
CA ARG A 56 -10.98 -13.46 -0.48
C ARG A 56 -11.86 -14.55 0.13
N GLU A 57 -11.40 -15.18 1.21
CA GLU A 57 -12.17 -16.21 1.92
C GLU A 57 -13.51 -15.66 2.41
N GLY A 58 -13.51 -14.46 3.03
CA GLY A 58 -14.74 -13.80 3.49
C GLY A 58 -15.67 -13.39 2.35
N LEU A 59 -15.14 -12.89 1.23
CA LEU A 59 -15.93 -12.53 0.05
C LEU A 59 -16.58 -13.75 -0.61
N LEU A 60 -15.97 -14.93 -0.50
CA LEU A 60 -16.54 -16.19 -0.99
C LEU A 60 -17.54 -16.83 -0.01
N GLY A 61 -17.92 -16.12 1.06
CA GLY A 61 -18.87 -16.61 2.07
C GLY A 61 -18.25 -17.52 3.13
N GLY A 62 -16.93 -17.63 3.18
CA GLY A 62 -16.20 -18.37 4.22
C GLY A 62 -16.06 -17.55 5.51
N HIS A 63 -15.51 -18.20 6.55
CA HIS A 63 -15.20 -17.59 7.83
C HIS A 63 -13.67 -17.44 7.98
N PRO A 64 -13.08 -16.33 7.51
CA PRO A 64 -11.65 -16.14 7.55
C PRO A 64 -11.13 -16.11 9.00
N THR A 65 -10.10 -16.88 9.26
CA THR A 65 -9.36 -16.87 10.52
C THR A 65 -7.95 -16.33 10.29
N LEU A 66 -7.30 -15.87 11.36
CA LEU A 66 -5.90 -15.49 11.26
C LEU A 66 -5.04 -16.65 10.76
N GLY A 67 -5.32 -17.87 11.26
CA GLY A 67 -4.59 -19.08 10.85
C GLY A 67 -4.75 -19.41 9.37
N SER A 68 -5.98 -19.35 8.80
CA SER A 68 -6.21 -19.59 7.38
C SER A 68 -5.53 -18.55 6.51
N SER A 69 -5.66 -17.27 6.87
CA SER A 69 -5.08 -16.14 6.14
C SER A 69 -3.56 -16.21 6.10
N PHE A 70 -2.91 -16.40 7.26
CA PHE A 70 -1.46 -16.57 7.32
C PHE A 70 -0.99 -17.85 6.65
N GLY A 71 -1.75 -18.95 6.77
CA GLY A 71 -1.44 -20.20 6.11
C GLY A 71 -1.35 -20.08 4.59
N VAL A 72 -2.20 -19.27 3.97
CA VAL A 72 -2.11 -18.97 2.52
C VAL A 72 -0.86 -18.12 2.24
N ALA A 73 -0.59 -17.07 3.02
CA ALA A 73 0.59 -16.23 2.85
C ALA A 73 1.89 -17.05 3.01
N TYR A 74 1.97 -17.96 3.99
CA TYR A 74 3.11 -18.85 4.17
C TYR A 74 3.34 -19.77 2.98
N ARG A 75 2.29 -20.33 2.38
CA ARG A 75 2.39 -21.15 1.16
C ARG A 75 2.89 -20.35 -0.05
N ARG A 76 2.83 -19.03 -0.01
CA ARG A 76 3.26 -18.11 -1.07
C ARG A 76 4.52 -17.31 -0.71
N LEU A 77 5.26 -17.72 0.33
CA LEU A 77 6.46 -16.99 0.78
C LEU A 77 7.46 -16.71 -0.34
N GLY A 78 7.77 -17.69 -1.18
CA GLY A 78 8.71 -17.52 -2.28
C GLY A 78 8.29 -16.41 -3.25
N PRO A 79 7.11 -16.47 -3.87
CA PRO A 79 6.59 -15.39 -4.72
C PRO A 79 6.48 -14.05 -4.00
N ILE A 80 6.05 -14.02 -2.73
CA ILE A 80 5.95 -12.80 -1.92
C ILE A 80 7.33 -12.19 -1.68
N PHE A 81 8.32 -13.01 -1.33
CA PHE A 81 9.70 -12.56 -1.11
C PHE A 81 10.30 -11.97 -2.39
N LEU A 82 10.20 -12.68 -3.50
CA LEU A 82 10.69 -12.19 -4.79
C LEU A 82 9.96 -10.92 -5.24
N TRP A 83 8.67 -10.82 -4.96
CA TRP A 83 7.90 -9.60 -5.24
C TRP A 83 8.35 -8.42 -4.38
N SER A 84 8.56 -8.64 -3.08
CA SER A 84 9.03 -7.59 -2.17
C SER A 84 10.45 -7.13 -2.52
N LEU A 85 11.31 -8.05 -2.94
CA LEU A 85 12.65 -7.71 -3.43
C LEU A 85 12.57 -6.86 -4.70
N LEU A 86 11.72 -7.23 -5.66
CA LEU A 86 11.51 -6.47 -6.89
C LEU A 86 11.01 -5.05 -6.58
N THR A 87 9.92 -4.94 -5.80
CA THR A 87 9.32 -3.62 -5.49
C THR A 87 10.21 -2.77 -4.60
N GLY A 88 10.89 -3.37 -3.63
CA GLY A 88 11.84 -2.68 -2.77
C GLY A 88 13.04 -2.17 -3.57
N THR A 89 13.60 -2.97 -4.47
CA THR A 89 14.71 -2.54 -5.34
C THR A 89 14.29 -1.39 -6.24
N VAL A 90 13.12 -1.47 -6.89
CA VAL A 90 12.58 -0.36 -7.70
C VAL A 90 12.42 0.90 -6.84
N GLY A 91 11.90 0.78 -5.62
CA GLY A 91 11.77 1.89 -4.68
C GLY A 91 13.13 2.53 -4.34
N LEU A 92 14.15 1.74 -4.04
CA LEU A 92 15.50 2.23 -3.76
C LEU A 92 16.11 2.94 -4.96
N VAL A 93 15.98 2.38 -6.16
CA VAL A 93 16.48 2.99 -7.40
C VAL A 93 15.79 4.31 -7.70
N LEU A 94 14.46 4.37 -7.62
CA LEU A 94 13.71 5.60 -7.83
C LEU A 94 14.10 6.68 -6.81
N ASN A 95 14.29 6.30 -5.55
CA ASN A 95 14.74 7.22 -4.50
C ASN A 95 16.16 7.73 -4.77
N ALA A 96 17.08 6.86 -5.14
CA ALA A 96 18.47 7.24 -5.47
C ALA A 96 18.53 8.21 -6.66
N ILE A 97 17.69 8.01 -7.68
CA ILE A 97 17.60 8.92 -8.83
C ILE A 97 16.98 10.25 -8.39
N GLN A 98 15.90 10.23 -7.59
CA GLN A 98 15.22 11.44 -7.12
C GLN A 98 16.15 12.34 -6.31
N ASN A 99 17.03 11.76 -5.48
CA ASN A 99 17.96 12.52 -4.65
C ASN A 99 19.09 13.20 -5.45
N ARG A 100 19.35 12.74 -6.67
CA ARG A 100 20.37 13.32 -7.57
C ARG A 100 19.79 14.15 -8.70
N ALA A 101 18.46 14.07 -8.90
CA ALA A 101 17.80 14.77 -9.97
C ALA A 101 17.50 16.23 -9.56
N GLY A 102 17.70 17.17 -10.46
CA GLY A 102 17.21 18.53 -10.30
C GLY A 102 15.67 18.57 -10.31
N PHE A 103 15.09 19.76 -10.14
CA PHE A 103 13.64 19.94 -10.00
C PHE A 103 12.78 19.18 -11.05
N LEU A 104 13.13 19.33 -12.33
CA LEU A 104 12.41 18.62 -13.42
C LEU A 104 12.59 17.10 -13.35
N GLY A 105 13.80 16.64 -13.05
CA GLY A 105 14.08 15.22 -12.88
C GLY A 105 13.32 14.61 -11.70
N ALA A 106 13.18 15.32 -10.59
CA ALA A 106 12.38 14.86 -9.45
C ALA A 106 10.89 14.70 -9.79
N ILE A 107 10.33 15.59 -10.63
CA ILE A 107 8.96 15.45 -11.13
C ILE A 107 8.83 14.19 -12.00
N MET A 108 9.76 13.96 -12.92
CA MET A 108 9.74 12.77 -13.78
C MET A 108 9.82 11.48 -12.97
N VAL A 109 10.70 11.41 -11.96
CA VAL A 109 10.81 10.23 -11.08
C VAL A 109 9.52 10.00 -10.30
N ARG A 110 8.84 11.05 -9.82
CA ARG A 110 7.54 10.93 -9.16
C ARG A 110 6.46 10.38 -10.10
N LEU A 111 6.42 10.83 -11.35
CA LEU A 111 5.49 10.31 -12.35
C LEU A 111 5.74 8.84 -12.65
N ILE A 112 7.00 8.43 -12.80
CA ILE A 112 7.39 7.03 -12.97
C ILE A 112 6.99 6.20 -11.74
N GLY A 113 7.22 6.72 -10.54
CA GLY A 113 6.80 6.07 -9.28
C GLY A 113 5.28 5.90 -9.18
N MET A 114 4.50 6.91 -9.58
CA MET A 114 3.04 6.80 -9.66
C MET A 114 2.60 5.74 -10.68
N ALA A 115 3.19 5.75 -11.88
CA ALA A 115 2.90 4.74 -12.90
C ALA A 115 3.24 3.32 -12.39
N TRP A 116 4.37 3.16 -11.70
CA TRP A 116 4.74 1.91 -11.06
C TRP A 116 3.70 1.45 -10.04
N GLN A 117 3.25 2.33 -9.13
CA GLN A 117 2.22 2.01 -8.15
C GLN A 117 0.91 1.59 -8.80
N ILE A 118 0.51 2.25 -9.86
CA ILE A 118 -0.68 1.93 -10.63
C ILE A 118 -0.58 0.52 -11.23
N VAL A 119 0.51 0.22 -11.92
CA VAL A 119 0.71 -1.07 -12.59
C VAL A 119 0.83 -2.22 -11.57
N THR A 120 1.41 -1.97 -10.40
CA THR A 120 1.61 -2.98 -9.35
C THR A 120 0.41 -3.14 -8.41
N TRP A 121 -0.63 -2.34 -8.56
CA TRP A 121 -1.78 -2.25 -7.65
C TRP A 121 -2.45 -3.59 -7.35
N LEU A 122 -2.64 -4.43 -8.36
CA LEU A 122 -3.29 -5.73 -8.23
C LEU A 122 -2.29 -6.90 -8.13
N ALA A 123 -0.99 -6.64 -8.11
CA ALA A 123 0.02 -7.70 -8.16
C ALA A 123 -0.02 -8.63 -6.93
N VAL A 124 -0.23 -8.09 -5.72
CA VAL A 124 -0.33 -8.92 -4.50
C VAL A 124 -1.57 -9.83 -4.54
N PRO A 125 -2.79 -9.36 -4.86
CA PRO A 125 -3.92 -10.24 -5.13
C PRO A 125 -3.63 -11.32 -6.17
N VAL A 126 -2.99 -10.99 -7.30
CA VAL A 126 -2.63 -11.98 -8.33
C VAL A 126 -1.68 -13.05 -7.77
N ILE A 127 -0.64 -12.66 -7.01
CA ILE A 127 0.30 -13.59 -6.37
C ILE A 127 -0.44 -14.56 -5.43
N VAL A 128 -1.35 -14.02 -4.61
CA VAL A 128 -2.07 -14.80 -3.60
C VAL A 128 -3.05 -15.77 -4.24
N VAL A 129 -3.81 -15.30 -5.21
CA VAL A 129 -4.91 -16.06 -5.83
C VAL A 129 -4.41 -16.98 -6.94
N GLU A 130 -3.68 -16.45 -7.92
CA GLU A 130 -3.22 -17.19 -9.10
C GLU A 130 -1.92 -17.98 -8.85
N ALA A 131 -1.27 -17.78 -7.69
CA ALA A 131 -0.02 -18.48 -7.33
C ALA A 131 1.13 -18.24 -8.32
N THR A 132 1.17 -17.08 -8.96
CA THR A 132 2.10 -16.77 -10.03
C THR A 132 3.36 -16.06 -9.49
N GLY A 133 4.46 -16.13 -10.26
CA GLY A 133 5.68 -15.39 -9.94
C GLY A 133 5.56 -13.89 -10.18
N PRO A 134 6.51 -13.09 -9.67
CA PRO A 134 6.42 -11.62 -9.65
C PRO A 134 6.25 -10.98 -11.03
N ILE A 135 6.96 -11.46 -12.05
CA ILE A 135 6.88 -10.90 -13.41
C ILE A 135 5.53 -11.20 -14.07
N THR A 136 5.02 -12.42 -13.89
CA THR A 136 3.70 -12.80 -14.40
C THR A 136 2.60 -12.00 -13.71
N SER A 137 2.71 -11.84 -12.38
CA SER A 137 1.78 -11.03 -11.58
C SER A 137 1.80 -9.56 -12.01
N LEU A 138 2.96 -9.00 -12.32
CA LEU A 138 3.09 -7.63 -12.83
C LEU A 138 2.37 -7.46 -14.18
N LYS A 139 2.61 -8.38 -15.12
CA LYS A 139 1.94 -8.34 -16.43
C LYS A 139 0.43 -8.51 -16.30
N ARG A 140 0.00 -9.44 -15.46
CA ARG A 140 -1.42 -9.68 -15.19
C ARG A 140 -2.09 -8.47 -14.53
N SER A 141 -1.45 -7.87 -13.51
CA SER A 141 -1.90 -6.64 -12.86
C SER A 141 -2.07 -5.50 -13.85
N ALA A 142 -1.09 -5.28 -14.73
CA ALA A 142 -1.16 -4.25 -15.77
C ALA A 142 -2.32 -4.49 -16.74
N GLY A 143 -2.55 -5.75 -17.14
CA GLY A 143 -3.66 -6.13 -18.02
C GLY A 143 -5.02 -5.87 -17.37
N LEU A 144 -5.21 -6.33 -16.13
CA LEU A 144 -6.44 -6.11 -15.37
C LEU A 144 -6.69 -4.63 -15.12
N PHE A 145 -5.63 -3.86 -14.81
CA PHE A 145 -5.74 -2.42 -14.60
C PHE A 145 -6.23 -1.70 -15.86
N ARG A 146 -5.69 -2.05 -17.05
CA ARG A 146 -6.15 -1.45 -18.31
C ARG A 146 -7.63 -1.67 -18.59
N GLN A 147 -8.17 -2.82 -18.21
CA GLN A 147 -9.59 -3.15 -18.40
C GLN A 147 -10.52 -2.36 -17.48
N THR A 148 -10.05 -1.96 -16.29
CA THR A 148 -10.86 -1.32 -15.25
C THR A 148 -10.33 0.06 -14.84
N TRP A 149 -9.62 0.73 -15.74
CA TRP A 149 -8.82 1.94 -15.45
C TRP A 149 -9.59 3.07 -14.77
N GLY A 150 -10.73 3.47 -15.34
CA GLY A 150 -11.51 4.60 -14.81
C GLY A 150 -12.10 4.35 -13.42
N GLU A 151 -12.55 3.12 -13.16
CA GLU A 151 -13.21 2.75 -11.91
C GLU A 151 -12.19 2.57 -10.76
N ASN A 152 -10.97 2.10 -11.06
CA ASN A 152 -9.90 1.98 -10.07
C ASN A 152 -9.50 3.32 -9.47
N LEU A 153 -9.47 4.36 -10.29
CA LEU A 153 -9.09 5.71 -9.86
C LEU A 153 -10.12 6.29 -8.89
N ILE A 154 -11.41 6.15 -9.20
CA ILE A 154 -12.51 6.66 -8.37
C ILE A 154 -12.50 6.00 -6.99
N GLY A 155 -12.32 4.68 -6.93
CA GLY A 155 -12.25 3.95 -5.66
C GLY A 155 -11.10 4.41 -4.76
N GLN A 156 -9.91 4.61 -5.32
CA GLN A 156 -8.76 5.09 -4.54
C GLN A 156 -8.93 6.50 -3.98
N VAL A 157 -9.43 7.41 -4.79
CA VAL A 157 -9.70 8.80 -4.36
C VAL A 157 -10.75 8.80 -3.26
N GLY A 158 -11.81 7.98 -3.39
CA GLY A 158 -12.85 7.85 -2.37
C GLY A 158 -12.32 7.40 -1.02
N PHE A 159 -11.52 6.32 -0.98
CA PHE A 159 -10.92 5.85 0.29
C PHE A 159 -9.89 6.83 0.86
N GLY A 160 -9.15 7.53 0.02
CA GLY A 160 -8.23 8.59 0.45
C GLY A 160 -8.97 9.75 1.12
N LEU A 161 -10.07 10.20 0.56
CA LEU A 161 -10.91 11.26 1.11
C LEU A 161 -11.59 10.84 2.42
N ILE A 162 -12.11 9.61 2.50
CA ILE A 162 -12.68 9.07 3.73
C ILE A 162 -11.61 9.00 4.83
N GLY A 163 -10.42 8.47 4.51
CA GLY A 163 -9.30 8.42 5.46
C GLY A 163 -8.90 9.81 5.96
N LEU A 164 -8.83 10.80 5.05
CA LEU A 164 -8.56 12.19 5.39
C LEU A 164 -9.64 12.78 6.32
N LEU A 165 -10.91 12.53 6.00
CA LEU A 165 -12.05 13.01 6.80
C LEU A 165 -12.00 12.48 8.23
N PHE A 166 -11.67 11.19 8.41
CA PHE A 166 -11.49 10.60 9.74
C PHE A 166 -10.20 11.04 10.44
N MET A 167 -9.16 11.41 9.68
CA MET A 167 -7.88 11.87 10.25
C MET A 167 -8.02 13.22 10.95
N VAL A 168 -8.75 14.17 10.35
CA VAL A 168 -8.84 15.57 10.79
C VAL A 168 -9.34 15.73 12.23
N PRO A 169 -10.46 15.10 12.67
CA PRO A 169 -10.97 15.28 14.03
C PRO A 169 -9.97 14.84 15.10
N GLY A 170 -9.30 13.71 14.89
CA GLY A 170 -8.31 13.22 15.85
C GLY A 170 -7.06 14.08 15.94
N LEU A 171 -6.61 14.65 14.82
CA LEU A 171 -5.49 15.59 14.83
C LEU A 171 -5.84 16.92 15.52
N ILE A 172 -7.08 17.38 15.39
CA ILE A 172 -7.57 18.57 16.12
C ILE A 172 -7.55 18.28 17.63
N ILE A 173 -8.12 17.16 18.07
CA ILE A 173 -8.13 16.77 19.48
C ILE A 173 -6.71 16.63 20.02
N ALA A 174 -5.84 15.94 19.31
CA ALA A 174 -4.44 15.78 19.68
C ALA A 174 -3.70 17.12 19.76
N GLY A 175 -3.95 18.03 18.82
CA GLY A 175 -3.38 19.37 18.80
C GLY A 175 -3.82 20.21 19.99
N LEU A 176 -5.12 20.21 20.34
CA LEU A 176 -5.66 20.92 21.51
C LEU A 176 -5.08 20.35 22.82
N LEU A 177 -4.95 19.05 22.95
CA LEU A 177 -4.31 18.41 24.10
C LEU A 177 -2.81 18.77 24.18
N ALA A 178 -2.12 18.85 23.06
CA ALA A 178 -0.69 19.16 23.01
C ALA A 178 -0.36 20.57 23.53
N VAL A 179 -1.31 21.51 23.49
CA VAL A 179 -1.14 22.87 24.03
C VAL A 179 -0.94 22.85 25.55
N THR A 180 -1.65 21.98 26.26
CA THR A 180 -1.59 21.87 27.73
C THR A 180 -0.68 20.75 28.19
N GLN A 181 -0.66 19.65 27.46
CA GLN A 181 0.12 18.44 27.77
C GLN A 181 0.74 17.83 26.49
N PRO A 182 1.94 18.28 26.10
CA PRO A 182 2.55 17.89 24.81
C PRO A 182 2.69 16.36 24.63
N VAL A 183 3.07 15.65 25.71
CA VAL A 183 3.23 14.18 25.67
C VAL A 183 1.89 13.48 25.45
N ALA A 184 0.84 13.92 26.14
CA ALA A 184 -0.51 13.36 25.98
C ALA A 184 -1.05 13.61 24.56
N GLY A 185 -0.85 14.80 24.00
CA GLY A 185 -1.22 15.12 22.63
C GLY A 185 -0.52 14.24 21.61
N LEU A 186 0.78 13.99 21.77
CA LEU A 186 1.54 13.11 20.88
C LEU A 186 1.06 11.65 20.97
N VAL A 187 0.80 11.15 22.18
CA VAL A 187 0.31 9.78 22.37
C VAL A 187 -1.08 9.59 21.77
N VAL A 188 -2.01 10.51 22.04
CA VAL A 188 -3.38 10.45 21.50
C VAL A 188 -3.36 10.58 19.97
N GLY A 189 -2.57 11.51 19.45
CA GLY A 189 -2.41 11.69 18.00
C GLY A 189 -1.80 10.46 17.33
N GLY A 190 -0.78 9.87 17.92
CA GLY A 190 -0.13 8.64 17.42
C GLY A 190 -1.07 7.45 17.39
N ILE A 191 -1.83 7.23 18.46
CA ILE A 191 -2.84 6.16 18.53
C ILE A 191 -3.94 6.40 17.49
N TRP A 192 -4.44 7.63 17.37
CA TRP A 192 -5.48 7.97 16.40
C TRP A 192 -5.01 7.72 14.96
N ILE A 193 -3.81 8.19 14.61
CA ILE A 193 -3.20 7.95 13.29
C ILE A 193 -3.08 6.45 13.03
N ALA A 194 -2.63 5.67 14.02
CA ALA A 194 -2.49 4.22 13.88
C ALA A 194 -3.84 3.56 13.61
N VAL A 195 -4.89 3.88 14.39
CA VAL A 195 -6.23 3.32 14.23
C VAL A 195 -6.81 3.65 12.86
N VAL A 196 -6.80 4.93 12.46
CA VAL A 196 -7.32 5.36 11.14
C VAL A 196 -6.55 4.69 10.01
N SER A 197 -5.22 4.58 10.14
CA SER A 197 -4.37 3.92 9.14
C SER A 197 -4.69 2.43 9.00
N VAL A 198 -4.88 1.72 10.11
CA VAL A 198 -5.26 0.29 10.11
C VAL A 198 -6.62 0.11 9.44
N VAL A 199 -7.63 0.88 9.85
CA VAL A 199 -8.98 0.77 9.28
C VAL A 199 -8.97 1.07 7.78
N THR A 200 -8.34 2.18 7.36
CA THR A 200 -8.28 2.57 5.95
C THR A 200 -7.49 1.56 5.11
N SER A 201 -6.39 1.02 5.63
CA SER A 201 -5.60 -0.01 4.96
C SER A 201 -6.38 -1.31 4.79
N THR A 202 -7.13 -1.72 5.81
CA THR A 202 -7.97 -2.92 5.78
C THR A 202 -9.08 -2.78 4.74
N LEU A 203 -9.82 -1.68 4.77
CA LEU A 203 -10.87 -1.39 3.77
C LEU A 203 -10.31 -1.37 2.35
N SER A 204 -9.17 -0.71 2.15
CA SER A 204 -8.48 -0.67 0.85
C SER A 204 -8.04 -2.07 0.40
N GLY A 205 -7.58 -2.92 1.31
CA GLY A 205 -7.19 -4.30 1.02
C GLY A 205 -8.37 -5.17 0.59
N ILE A 206 -9.49 -5.07 1.31
CA ILE A 206 -10.75 -5.78 0.98
C ILE A 206 -11.25 -5.31 -0.40
N PHE A 207 -11.28 -4.01 -0.63
CA PHE A 207 -11.72 -3.43 -1.90
C PHE A 207 -10.85 -3.89 -3.08
N ARG A 208 -9.53 -3.92 -2.92
CA ARG A 208 -8.60 -4.46 -3.94
C ARG A 208 -8.91 -5.91 -4.27
N THR A 209 -9.18 -6.71 -3.25
CA THR A 209 -9.46 -8.15 -3.44
C THR A 209 -10.79 -8.34 -4.16
N ALA A 210 -11.85 -7.64 -3.75
CA ALA A 210 -13.16 -7.70 -4.40
C ALA A 210 -13.07 -7.28 -5.89
N ARG A 211 -12.31 -6.22 -6.18
CA ARG A 211 -12.09 -5.77 -7.55
C ARG A 211 -11.27 -6.74 -8.38
N TYR A 212 -10.26 -7.36 -7.78
CA TYR A 212 -9.51 -8.41 -8.46
C TYR A 212 -10.44 -9.55 -8.88
N GLN A 213 -11.30 -10.03 -7.96
CA GLN A 213 -12.26 -11.10 -8.27
C GLN A 213 -13.20 -10.70 -9.41
N PHE A 214 -13.74 -9.49 -9.37
CA PHE A 214 -14.60 -8.97 -10.43
C PHE A 214 -13.86 -8.89 -11.78
N ALA A 215 -12.65 -8.34 -11.81
CA ALA A 215 -11.84 -8.20 -13.03
C ALA A 215 -11.34 -9.55 -13.58
N ALA A 216 -11.13 -10.53 -12.69
CA ALA A 216 -10.71 -11.89 -13.05
C ALA A 216 -11.88 -12.77 -13.49
N GLY A 217 -13.14 -12.30 -13.39
CA GLY A 217 -14.34 -13.07 -13.70
C GLY A 217 -14.63 -14.19 -12.69
N GLU A 218 -14.11 -14.08 -11.47
CA GLU A 218 -14.43 -15.02 -10.39
C GLU A 218 -15.87 -14.82 -9.88
N PRO A 219 -16.51 -15.86 -9.29
CA PRO A 219 -17.86 -15.74 -8.74
C PRO A 219 -17.95 -14.61 -7.70
N VAL A 220 -18.92 -13.74 -7.89
CA VAL A 220 -19.21 -12.66 -6.93
C VAL A 220 -20.01 -13.24 -5.76
N PRO A 221 -19.73 -12.84 -4.50
CA PRO A 221 -20.46 -13.33 -3.34
C PRO A 221 -21.97 -13.08 -3.48
N PRO A 222 -22.82 -14.03 -3.05
CA PRO A 222 -24.28 -13.92 -3.16
C PRO A 222 -24.87 -12.73 -2.36
N GLN A 223 -24.09 -12.13 -1.47
CA GLN A 223 -24.46 -10.96 -0.68
C GLN A 223 -24.46 -9.65 -1.50
N PHE A 224 -23.79 -9.64 -2.65
CA PHE A 224 -23.80 -8.51 -3.59
C PHE A 224 -24.64 -8.90 -4.79
N ALA A 225 -25.89 -8.46 -4.85
CA ALA A 225 -26.73 -8.75 -6.01
C ALA A 225 -26.04 -8.23 -7.31
N PRO A 226 -26.03 -9.04 -8.39
CA PRO A 226 -25.44 -8.63 -9.67
C PRO A 226 -25.96 -7.29 -10.19
N SER A 227 -27.20 -6.93 -9.82
CA SER A 227 -27.84 -5.65 -10.14
C SER A 227 -27.22 -4.44 -9.42
N GLU A 228 -26.78 -4.60 -8.17
CA GLU A 228 -26.15 -3.52 -7.41
C GLU A 228 -24.71 -3.26 -7.88
N LEU A 229 -23.97 -4.34 -8.18
CA LEU A 229 -22.64 -4.24 -8.76
C LEU A 229 -22.68 -3.73 -10.21
N SER A 230 -23.65 -4.17 -11.02
CA SER A 230 -23.80 -3.66 -12.38
C SER A 230 -24.25 -2.21 -12.42
N GLY A 231 -24.99 -1.74 -11.42
CA GLY A 231 -25.38 -0.34 -11.24
C GLY A 231 -24.18 0.54 -10.84
N ALA A 232 -23.33 0.05 -9.94
CA ALA A 232 -22.13 0.73 -9.49
C ALA A 232 -20.99 0.71 -10.53
N PHE A 233 -20.99 -0.31 -11.43
CA PHE A 233 -19.93 -0.55 -12.41
C PHE A 233 -20.44 -0.53 -13.86
N LYS A 234 -21.52 0.19 -14.15
CA LYS A 234 -22.05 0.28 -15.50
C LYS A 234 -20.99 0.90 -16.41
N SER A 235 -20.23 0.04 -17.07
CA SER A 235 -19.42 0.42 -18.22
C SER A 235 -20.35 1.13 -19.20
N ARG A 236 -20.08 2.39 -19.45
CA ARG A 236 -20.73 3.18 -20.51
C ARG A 236 -20.36 2.50 -21.82
N LYS A 237 -21.17 1.54 -22.26
CA LYS A 237 -21.06 1.01 -23.61
C LYS A 237 -21.08 2.22 -24.54
N SER A 238 -19.94 2.50 -25.18
CA SER A 238 -19.80 3.42 -26.29
C SER A 238 -20.93 3.13 -27.28
N GLY A 239 -21.88 4.05 -27.36
CA GLY A 239 -22.80 4.10 -28.49
C GLY A 239 -22.00 4.32 -29.77
N ARG A 240 -22.39 3.58 -30.75
CA ARG A 240 -21.93 3.66 -32.16
C ARG A 240 -21.79 5.07 -32.66
#